data_bb1bddb4f76d33d889d31dc282af2858
#
_entry.id   bb1bddb4f76d33d889d31dc282af2858
#
_cell.length_a   1.000
_cell.length_b   1.000
_cell.length_c   1.000
_cell.angle_alpha   90.00
_cell.angle_beta   90.00
_cell.angle_gamma   90.00
#
_symmetry.space_group_name_H-M   'P 1'
#
loop_
_entity.id
_entity.type
_entity.pdbx_description
1 polymer ?
#
loop_
_entity_poly.entity_id
_entity_poly.type
_entity_poly.pdbx_seq_one_letter_code
_entity_poly.pdbx_strand_id
1 'polypeptide(L)'
;MRLSDLKAGSNTKQTLLLPVASHYPIEMTVICGSWPGKTLVVTAGVHGCEYVGIETLNRLKKELDPIDLSGRIILLPLVNPEGFYMGSKQIIPADGQNLNRTFPGDPEGTFSSRLAK
;
A
#
# COMPACT_ATOMS: atom_id res chain seq x y z
N MET A 1 -11.32 -10.79 4.42
CA MET A 1 -11.27 -9.72 5.45
C MET A 1 -11.54 -8.37 4.80
N ARG A 2 -12.42 -7.59 5.38
CA ARG A 2 -12.71 -6.23 4.91
C ARG A 2 -11.99 -5.23 5.79
N LEU A 3 -11.61 -4.07 5.24
CA LEU A 3 -11.01 -2.99 6.04
C LEU A 3 -11.92 -2.54 7.20
N SER A 4 -13.24 -2.69 7.04
CA SER A 4 -14.21 -2.42 8.10
C SER A 4 -14.06 -3.31 9.33
N ASP A 5 -13.45 -4.49 9.17
CA ASP A 5 -13.24 -5.44 10.26
C ASP A 5 -12.02 -5.07 11.12
N LEU A 6 -11.15 -4.18 10.61
CA LEU A 6 -9.95 -3.70 11.27
C LEU A 6 -10.25 -2.35 11.91
N LYS A 7 -10.66 -2.36 13.16
CA LYS A 7 -11.17 -1.16 13.86
C LYS A 7 -10.10 -0.49 14.71
N ALA A 8 -10.08 0.85 14.67
CA ALA A 8 -9.35 1.64 15.65
C ALA A 8 -9.82 1.29 17.07
N GLY A 9 -8.93 1.29 18.03
CA GLY A 9 -9.20 0.85 19.40
C GLY A 9 -8.95 -0.63 19.66
N SER A 10 -8.65 -1.41 18.63
CA SER A 10 -8.42 -2.87 18.78
C SER A 10 -7.00 -3.26 19.21
N ASN A 11 -6.05 -2.32 19.17
CA ASN A 11 -4.64 -2.57 19.50
C ASN A 11 -4.06 -3.74 18.71
N THR A 12 -4.18 -3.70 17.40
CA THR A 12 -3.72 -4.77 16.50
C THR A 12 -2.81 -4.26 15.40
N LYS A 13 -1.90 -5.11 14.97
CA LYS A 13 -1.03 -4.86 13.81
C LYS A 13 -1.05 -6.11 12.95
N GLN A 14 -1.49 -5.97 11.71
CA GLN A 14 -1.64 -7.08 10.76
C GLN A 14 -1.06 -6.73 9.40
N THR A 15 -0.39 -7.70 8.78
CA THR A 15 0.09 -7.60 7.41
C THR A 15 -0.72 -8.54 6.52
N LEU A 16 -1.25 -8.00 5.44
CA LEU A 16 -2.07 -8.69 4.46
C LEU A 16 -1.41 -8.63 3.10
N LEU A 17 -1.61 -9.66 2.29
CA LEU A 17 -1.22 -9.68 0.88
C LEU A 17 -2.48 -9.46 0.04
N LEU A 18 -2.51 -8.37 -0.70
CA LEU A 18 -3.63 -8.06 -1.58
C LEU A 18 -3.47 -8.84 -2.90
N PRO A 19 -4.46 -9.67 -3.27
CA PRO A 19 -4.43 -10.37 -4.55
C PRO A 19 -4.74 -9.36 -5.67
N VAL A 20 -3.71 -8.96 -6.39
CA VAL A 20 -3.84 -8.19 -7.62
C VAL A 20 -3.56 -9.11 -8.81
N ALA A 21 -4.04 -8.76 -10.00
CA ALA A 21 -3.82 -9.55 -11.22
C ALA A 21 -2.37 -9.38 -11.71
N SER A 22 -1.40 -9.73 -10.88
CA SER A 22 0.03 -9.63 -11.10
C SER A 22 0.71 -10.83 -10.45
N HIS A 23 1.93 -11.15 -10.90
CA HIS A 23 2.78 -12.16 -10.26
C HIS A 23 3.26 -11.75 -8.87
N TYR A 24 3.16 -10.47 -8.54
CA TYR A 24 3.64 -9.90 -7.28
C TYR A 24 2.46 -9.35 -6.49
N PRO A 25 2.16 -9.93 -5.31
CA PRO A 25 1.11 -9.39 -4.45
C PRO A 25 1.54 -8.04 -3.86
N ILE A 26 0.58 -7.21 -3.52
CA ILE A 26 0.82 -5.96 -2.81
C ILE A 26 0.67 -6.21 -1.32
N GLU A 27 1.72 -5.91 -0.57
CA GLU A 27 1.69 -5.99 0.89
C GLU A 27 1.03 -4.74 1.48
N MET A 28 0.11 -4.97 2.42
CA MET A 28 -0.56 -3.91 3.17
C MET A 28 -0.46 -4.21 4.66
N THR A 29 0.08 -3.28 5.43
CA THR A 29 0.08 -3.38 6.89
C THR A 29 -0.94 -2.42 7.47
N VAL A 30 -1.84 -2.95 8.31
CA VAL A 30 -2.84 -2.17 9.01
C VAL A 30 -2.51 -2.15 10.49
N ILE A 31 -2.30 -0.96 11.03
CA ILE A 31 -2.01 -0.73 12.45
C ILE A 31 -3.21 -0.04 13.05
N CYS A 32 -3.93 -0.76 13.89
CA CYS A 32 -5.10 -0.23 14.59
C CYS A 32 -4.68 0.16 16.00
N GLY A 33 -4.72 1.46 16.30
CA GLY A 33 -4.31 1.99 17.58
C GLY A 33 -5.21 1.57 18.74
N SER A 34 -4.79 1.91 19.95
CA SER A 34 -5.51 1.59 21.18
C SER A 34 -6.76 2.44 21.39
N TRP A 35 -6.85 3.58 20.70
CA TRP A 35 -7.96 4.52 20.82
C TRP A 35 -8.60 4.82 19.48
N PRO A 36 -9.89 5.19 19.45
CA PRO A 36 -10.55 5.66 18.24
C PRO A 36 -9.84 6.89 17.66
N GLY A 37 -9.96 7.08 16.36
CA GLY A 37 -9.37 8.23 15.65
C GLY A 37 -9.47 8.08 14.15
N LYS A 38 -8.77 8.96 13.45
CA LYS A 38 -8.77 8.99 11.98
C LYS A 38 -7.98 7.82 11.38
N THR A 39 -8.21 7.57 10.11
CA THR A 39 -7.41 6.64 9.32
C THR A 39 -6.48 7.42 8.40
N LEU A 40 -5.19 7.11 8.48
CA LEU A 40 -4.15 7.61 7.60
C LEU A 40 -3.71 6.47 6.67
N VAL A 41 -3.70 6.72 5.37
CA VAL A 41 -3.15 5.78 4.38
C VAL A 41 -1.86 6.38 3.84
N VAL A 42 -0.79 5.61 3.87
CA VAL A 42 0.51 6.02 3.36
C VAL A 42 0.98 5.01 2.32
N THR A 43 1.26 5.49 1.12
CA THR A 43 1.73 4.67 0.01
C THR A 43 3.15 5.03 -0.36
N ALA A 44 3.90 4.06 -0.85
CA ALA A 44 5.23 4.24 -1.42
C ALA A 44 5.41 3.31 -2.62
N GLY A 45 6.48 3.51 -3.39
CA GLY A 45 6.78 2.66 -4.52
C GLY A 45 5.75 2.75 -5.64
N VAL A 46 5.12 3.90 -5.83
CA VAL A 46 4.30 4.21 -7.02
C VAL A 46 5.18 4.09 -8.26
N HIS A 47 6.40 4.57 -8.18
CA HIS A 47 7.48 4.26 -9.11
C HIS A 47 8.42 3.26 -8.46
N GLY A 48 8.73 2.17 -9.15
CA GLY A 48 9.53 1.08 -8.60
C GLY A 48 10.96 1.44 -8.22
N CYS A 49 11.48 2.57 -8.74
CA CYS A 49 12.84 3.05 -8.45
C CYS A 49 12.94 3.99 -7.23
N GLU A 50 11.84 4.35 -6.62
CA GLU A 50 11.82 5.29 -5.50
C GLU A 50 12.00 4.56 -4.16
N TYR A 51 13.23 4.09 -3.90
CA TYR A 51 13.54 3.18 -2.79
C TYR A 51 13.44 3.82 -1.41
N VAL A 52 13.65 5.15 -1.29
CA VAL A 52 13.62 5.84 0.00
C VAL A 52 12.27 5.71 0.68
N GLY A 53 11.19 5.93 -0.06
CA GLY A 53 9.82 5.78 0.47
C GLY A 53 9.52 4.34 0.86
N ILE A 54 9.93 3.39 0.03
CA ILE A 54 9.73 1.94 0.29
C ILE A 54 10.41 1.55 1.61
N GLU A 55 11.69 1.92 1.78
CA GLU A 55 12.44 1.61 2.99
C GLU A 55 11.87 2.32 4.21
N THR A 56 11.43 3.56 4.05
CA THR A 56 10.80 4.34 5.13
C THR A 56 9.56 3.61 5.66
N LEU A 57 8.66 3.17 4.77
CA LEU A 57 7.45 2.47 5.20
C LEU A 57 7.76 1.09 5.79
N ASN A 58 8.77 0.39 5.28
CA ASN A 58 9.20 -0.88 5.85
C ASN A 58 9.74 -0.72 7.28
N ARG A 59 10.44 0.37 7.56
CA ARG A 59 10.89 0.70 8.93
C ARG A 59 9.72 1.10 9.83
N LEU A 60 8.84 1.96 9.35
CA LEU A 60 7.64 2.37 10.10
C LEU A 60 6.78 1.17 10.48
N LYS A 61 6.62 0.22 9.57
CA LYS A 61 5.88 -1.03 9.82
C LYS A 61 6.42 -1.78 11.04
N LYS A 62 7.74 -1.77 11.24
CA LYS A 62 8.40 -2.44 12.36
C LYS A 62 8.36 -1.62 13.65
N GLU A 63 8.53 -0.31 13.53
CA GLU A 63 8.73 0.58 14.68
C GLU A 63 7.43 1.06 15.31
N LEU A 64 6.36 1.22 14.52
CA LEU A 64 5.07 1.69 15.05
C LEU A 64 4.41 0.63 15.91
N ASP A 65 4.13 1.00 17.17
CA ASP A 65 3.40 0.15 18.11
C ASP A 65 1.95 0.66 18.22
N PRO A 66 0.95 -0.23 18.02
CA PRO A 66 -0.45 0.17 18.13
C PRO A 66 -0.83 0.79 19.48
N ILE A 67 -0.12 0.42 20.55
CA ILE A 67 -0.42 0.94 21.90
C ILE A 67 -0.25 2.46 22.00
N ASP A 68 0.62 3.03 21.17
CA ASP A 68 0.94 4.46 21.19
C ASP A 68 0.09 5.28 20.23
N LEU A 69 -0.85 4.64 19.52
CA LEU A 69 -1.58 5.26 18.42
C LEU A 69 -3.06 5.45 18.75
N SER A 70 -3.61 6.56 18.24
CA SER A 70 -5.05 6.77 18.10
C SER A 70 -5.43 6.64 16.63
N GLY A 71 -6.55 5.97 16.35
CA GLY A 71 -6.99 5.75 14.99
C GLY A 71 -6.31 4.57 14.33
N ARG A 72 -6.09 4.68 13.04
CA ARG A 72 -5.61 3.59 12.19
C ARG A 72 -4.61 4.10 11.18
N ILE A 73 -3.52 3.34 10.96
CA ILE A 73 -2.55 3.61 9.89
C ILE A 73 -2.53 2.42 8.95
N ILE A 74 -2.64 2.70 7.65
CA ILE A 74 -2.52 1.70 6.58
C ILE A 74 -1.27 2.03 5.79
N LEU A 75 -0.32 1.10 5.76
CA LEU A 75 0.94 1.24 5.05
C LEU A 75 0.97 0.32 3.84
N LEU A 76 1.24 0.89 2.68
CA LEU A 76 1.44 0.18 1.42
C LEU A 76 2.86 0.49 0.92
N PRO A 77 3.88 -0.25 1.38
CA PRO A 77 5.27 0.09 1.09
C PRO A 77 5.66 0.02 -0.37
N LEU A 78 4.98 -0.83 -1.16
CA LEU A 78 5.32 -1.04 -2.56
C LEU A 78 4.04 -1.26 -3.38
N VAL A 79 3.47 -0.19 -3.92
CA VAL A 79 2.23 -0.28 -4.69
C VAL A 79 2.47 -0.67 -6.15
N ASN A 80 3.71 -0.61 -6.63
CA ASN A 80 4.11 -1.06 -7.96
C ASN A 80 5.22 -2.13 -7.85
N PRO A 81 4.90 -3.33 -7.33
CA PRO A 81 5.91 -4.38 -7.16
C PRO A 81 6.49 -4.87 -8.48
N GLU A 82 5.70 -4.93 -9.54
CA GLU A 82 6.16 -5.34 -10.85
C GLU A 82 7.27 -4.40 -11.36
N GLY A 83 7.05 -3.08 -11.27
CA GLY A 83 8.06 -2.10 -11.64
C GLY A 83 9.33 -2.21 -10.82
N PHE A 84 9.21 -2.49 -9.53
CA PHE A 84 10.35 -2.69 -8.63
C PHE A 84 11.19 -3.92 -9.02
N TYR A 85 10.54 -5.08 -9.14
CA TYR A 85 11.25 -6.34 -9.40
C TYR A 85 11.77 -6.47 -10.84
N MET A 86 11.09 -5.85 -11.81
CA MET A 86 11.52 -5.85 -13.21
C MET A 86 12.47 -4.69 -13.54
N GLY A 87 12.84 -3.86 -12.58
CA GLY A 87 13.77 -2.76 -12.78
C GLY A 87 13.22 -1.61 -13.61
N SER A 88 11.91 -1.51 -13.76
CA SER A 88 11.25 -0.40 -14.44
C SER A 88 11.29 0.84 -13.55
N LYS A 89 11.61 2.00 -14.15
CA LYS A 89 11.70 3.24 -13.37
C LYS A 89 10.33 3.81 -13.04
N GLN A 90 9.57 4.20 -14.03
CA GLN A 90 8.33 4.97 -13.84
C GLN A 90 7.08 4.29 -14.38
N ILE A 91 7.22 3.20 -15.10
CA ILE A 91 6.09 2.52 -15.73
C ILE A 91 5.76 1.20 -15.03
N ILE A 92 4.53 0.75 -15.20
CA ILE A 92 4.14 -0.63 -14.89
C ILE A 92 4.36 -1.46 -16.15
N PRO A 93 5.25 -2.49 -16.11
CA PRO A 93 5.57 -3.28 -17.30
C PRO A 93 4.35 -3.95 -17.97
N ALA A 94 3.32 -4.30 -17.19
CA ALA A 94 2.12 -4.95 -17.71
C ALA A 94 1.40 -4.16 -18.81
N ASP A 95 1.37 -2.82 -18.73
CA ASP A 95 0.68 -1.98 -19.70
C ASP A 95 1.49 -0.76 -20.17
N GLY A 96 2.73 -0.60 -19.66
CA GLY A 96 3.62 0.50 -20.04
C GLY A 96 3.18 1.86 -19.53
N GLN A 97 2.23 1.95 -18.63
CA GLN A 97 1.70 3.20 -18.11
C GLN A 97 2.39 3.64 -16.82
N ASN A 98 2.43 4.95 -16.59
CA ASN A 98 2.89 5.54 -15.36
C ASN A 98 1.71 5.61 -14.37
N LEU A 99 1.77 4.83 -13.28
CA LEU A 99 0.70 4.73 -12.28
C LEU A 99 0.30 6.12 -11.73
N ASN A 100 1.27 7.01 -11.55
CA ASN A 100 1.00 8.36 -11.02
C ASN A 100 0.28 9.28 -12.04
N ARG A 101 -0.04 8.79 -13.22
CA ARG A 101 -0.84 9.49 -14.25
C ARG A 101 -2.18 8.83 -14.47
N THR A 102 -2.50 7.76 -13.74
CA THR A 102 -3.71 6.95 -13.94
C THR A 102 -4.77 7.13 -12.86
N PHE A 103 -4.44 7.80 -11.75
CA PHE A 103 -5.44 8.11 -10.72
C PHE A 103 -6.51 9.06 -11.25
N PRO A 104 -7.77 8.91 -10.88
CA PRO A 104 -8.35 8.07 -9.83
C PRO A 104 -8.63 6.61 -10.23
N GLY A 105 -8.18 6.20 -11.40
CA GLY A 105 -8.34 4.84 -11.88
C GLY A 105 -9.72 4.51 -12.46
N ASP A 106 -9.82 3.31 -13.01
CA ASP A 106 -11.04 2.77 -13.62
C ASP A 106 -11.04 1.25 -13.41
N PRO A 107 -12.06 0.68 -12.74
CA PRO A 107 -12.11 -0.76 -12.48
C PRO A 107 -12.22 -1.59 -13.77
N GLU A 108 -12.68 -0.99 -14.87
CA GLU A 108 -12.82 -1.65 -16.18
C GLU A 108 -11.68 -1.28 -17.15
N GLY A 109 -10.69 -0.51 -16.69
CA GLY A 109 -9.59 -0.01 -17.50
C GLY A 109 -8.40 -0.97 -17.60
N THR A 110 -7.26 -0.40 -17.98
CA THR A 110 -5.97 -1.10 -18.05
C THR A 110 -5.52 -1.59 -16.67
N PHE A 111 -4.46 -2.40 -16.63
CA PHE A 111 -3.91 -2.87 -15.35
C PHE A 111 -3.58 -1.69 -14.41
N SER A 112 -2.88 -0.66 -14.91
CA SER A 112 -2.55 0.53 -14.10
C SER A 112 -3.80 1.26 -13.63
N SER A 113 -4.82 1.42 -14.48
CA SER A 113 -6.08 2.06 -14.11
C SER A 113 -6.83 1.28 -13.03
N ARG A 114 -6.84 -0.03 -13.11
CA ARG A 114 -7.47 -0.88 -12.10
C ARG A 114 -6.70 -0.85 -10.78
N LEU A 115 -5.37 -0.81 -10.84
CA LEU A 115 -4.53 -0.69 -9.65
C LEU A 115 -4.72 0.66 -8.96
N ALA A 116 -4.92 1.74 -9.73
CA ALA A 116 -5.12 3.10 -9.21
C ALA A 116 -6.50 3.29 -8.57
N LYS A 117 -7.45 2.38 -8.78
CA LYS A 117 -8.80 2.43 -8.21
C LYS A 117 -8.87 1.87 -6.81
#